data_29b821de718e8b872c0247399eaad39e
#
_entry.id   29b821de718e8b872c0247399eaad39e
#
_cell.length_a   1.000
_cell.length_b   1.000
_cell.length_c   1.000
_cell.angle_alpha   90.00
_cell.angle_beta   90.00
_cell.angle_gamma   90.00
#
_symmetry.space_group_name_H-M   'P 1'
#
loop_
_entity.id
_entity.type
_entity.pdbx_description
1 polymer ?
#
loop_
_entity_poly.entity_id
_entity_poly.type
_entity_poly.pdbx_seq_one_letter_code
_entity_poly.pdbx_strand_id
1 'polypeptide(L)'
;PVGGPISIEISIDNVSYEMPSSVVASKNGYILIAPFTSKGAVIDFSSYKDILFNLYTIDPATKNRVVWKNINIETITYKSTGFASAYYKISTNVFASIASECDRRFNQRISTMALGHISSDTTEADIPVTLIDVSDKGLSFSTSNELLYNYNNTYITFSDQANGKQFNFHFKCFIIRSQL
;
A
#
# COMPACT_ATOMS: atom_id res chain seq x y z
N PRO A 1 -14.31 -12.68 -4.71
CA PRO A 1 -15.69 -12.58 -4.26
C PRO A 1 -16.13 -11.13 -4.14
N VAL A 2 -17.43 -10.86 -4.28
CA VAL A 2 -18.03 -9.55 -4.02
C VAL A 2 -17.69 -9.12 -2.58
N GLY A 3 -17.35 -7.85 -2.40
CA GLY A 3 -16.84 -7.31 -1.12
C GLY A 3 -15.35 -7.55 -0.87
N GLY A 4 -14.68 -8.34 -1.71
CA GLY A 4 -13.25 -8.58 -1.55
C GLY A 4 -12.42 -7.32 -1.76
N PRO A 5 -11.41 -7.07 -0.91
CA PRO A 5 -10.50 -5.94 -1.08
C PRO A 5 -9.60 -6.15 -2.29
N ILE A 6 -9.48 -5.11 -3.07
CA ILE A 6 -8.54 -5.02 -4.18
C ILE A 6 -7.85 -3.67 -4.14
N SER A 7 -6.77 -3.52 -4.88
CA SER A 7 -6.21 -2.21 -5.17
C SER A 7 -5.81 -2.10 -6.64
N ILE A 8 -5.87 -0.90 -7.14
CA ILE A 8 -5.51 -0.56 -8.52
C ILE A 8 -4.33 0.39 -8.47
N GLU A 9 -3.27 0.03 -9.18
CA GLU A 9 -2.12 0.89 -9.39
C GLU A 9 -2.20 1.50 -10.79
N ILE A 10 -1.94 2.78 -10.85
CA ILE A 10 -1.76 3.56 -12.08
C ILE A 10 -0.38 4.20 -12.05
N SER A 11 0.33 4.13 -13.16
CA SER A 11 1.62 4.83 -13.32
C SER A 11 1.44 6.02 -14.25
N ILE A 12 1.78 7.21 -13.75
CA ILE A 12 1.73 8.47 -14.47
C ILE A 12 3.10 9.14 -14.30
N ASP A 13 3.77 9.49 -15.39
CA ASP A 13 5.08 10.17 -15.38
C ASP A 13 6.12 9.47 -14.50
N ASN A 14 6.18 8.14 -14.55
CA ASN A 14 7.04 7.27 -13.72
C ASN A 14 6.75 7.31 -12.21
N VAL A 15 5.62 7.86 -11.81
CA VAL A 15 5.14 7.79 -10.43
C VAL A 15 3.97 6.83 -10.37
N SER A 16 4.05 5.85 -9.49
CA SER A 16 2.97 4.88 -9.26
C SER A 16 2.08 5.29 -8.09
N TYR A 17 0.78 5.26 -8.33
CA TYR A 17 -0.25 5.54 -7.34
C TYR A 17 -1.10 4.29 -7.16
N GLU A 18 -1.10 3.74 -5.97
CA GLU A 18 -1.95 2.60 -5.63
C GLU A 18 -3.17 3.05 -4.83
N MET A 19 -4.35 2.74 -5.33
CA MET A 19 -5.63 3.18 -4.76
C MET A 19 -6.45 1.96 -4.32
N PRO A 20 -6.90 1.89 -3.07
CA PRO A 20 -7.75 0.82 -2.60
C PRO A 20 -9.14 0.91 -3.21
N SER A 21 -9.73 -0.26 -3.49
CA SER A 21 -11.08 -0.42 -4.00
C SER A 21 -11.68 -1.73 -3.49
N SER A 22 -12.89 -2.05 -3.94
CA SER A 22 -13.56 -3.30 -3.62
C SER A 22 -14.37 -3.81 -4.80
N VAL A 23 -14.56 -5.13 -4.87
CA VAL A 23 -15.44 -5.75 -5.85
C VAL A 23 -16.89 -5.51 -5.45
N VAL A 24 -17.62 -4.76 -6.24
CA VAL A 24 -19.05 -4.43 -6.01
C VAL A 24 -19.96 -5.49 -6.58
N ALA A 25 -19.65 -5.99 -7.77
CA ALA A 25 -20.42 -7.05 -8.42
C ALA A 25 -19.51 -7.93 -9.30
N SER A 26 -19.92 -9.17 -9.48
CA SER A 26 -19.32 -10.10 -10.44
C SER A 26 -20.42 -10.63 -11.35
N LYS A 27 -20.19 -10.52 -12.65
CA LYS A 27 -21.10 -10.98 -13.70
C LYS A 27 -20.34 -11.83 -14.72
N ASN A 28 -21.07 -12.51 -15.58
CA ASN A 28 -20.43 -13.28 -16.64
C ASN A 28 -19.58 -12.36 -17.53
N GLY A 29 -18.28 -12.61 -17.57
CA GLY A 29 -17.35 -11.91 -18.42
C GLY A 29 -16.74 -10.63 -17.82
N TYR A 30 -17.20 -10.12 -16.66
CA TYR A 30 -16.60 -8.95 -16.02
C TYR A 30 -16.88 -8.83 -14.51
N ILE A 31 -16.04 -8.07 -13.83
CA ILE A 31 -16.30 -7.59 -12.48
C ILE A 31 -16.53 -6.07 -12.51
N LEU A 32 -17.30 -5.59 -11.54
CA LEU A 32 -17.46 -4.18 -11.25
C LEU A 32 -16.76 -3.88 -9.93
N ILE A 33 -16.00 -2.79 -9.93
CA ILE A 33 -15.31 -2.30 -8.75
C ILE A 33 -15.77 -0.90 -8.40
N ALA A 34 -15.61 -0.53 -7.13
CA ALA A 34 -15.93 0.80 -6.64
C ALA A 34 -15.05 1.85 -7.34
N PRO A 35 -15.61 2.98 -7.76
CA PRO A 35 -14.88 4.02 -8.46
C PRO A 35 -14.04 4.85 -7.49
N PHE A 36 -12.97 5.45 -8.01
CA PHE A 36 -12.22 6.48 -7.30
C PHE A 36 -12.88 7.85 -7.50
N THR A 37 -12.78 8.69 -6.49
CA THR A 37 -13.34 10.04 -6.56
C THR A 37 -12.26 11.08 -6.29
N SER A 38 -12.33 12.18 -7.01
CA SER A 38 -11.53 13.37 -6.75
C SER A 38 -12.47 14.56 -6.66
N LYS A 39 -12.40 15.32 -5.58
CA LYS A 39 -13.30 16.47 -5.32
C LYS A 39 -14.78 16.14 -5.48
N GLY A 40 -15.18 14.93 -5.07
CA GLY A 40 -16.57 14.47 -5.15
C GLY A 40 -17.02 13.98 -6.54
N ALA A 41 -16.21 14.08 -7.58
CA ALA A 41 -16.49 13.53 -8.90
C ALA A 41 -15.75 12.21 -9.12
N VAL A 42 -16.39 11.26 -9.81
CA VAL A 42 -15.76 10.00 -10.22
C VAL A 42 -14.68 10.30 -11.25
N ILE A 43 -13.50 9.71 -11.09
CA ILE A 43 -12.41 9.81 -12.06
C ILE A 43 -12.81 8.97 -13.27
N ASP A 44 -12.91 9.60 -14.43
CA ASP A 44 -13.21 8.89 -15.68
C ASP A 44 -11.94 8.55 -16.43
N PHE A 45 -11.66 7.25 -16.52
CA PHE A 45 -10.51 6.73 -17.25
C PHE A 45 -10.78 6.49 -18.73
N SER A 46 -12.01 6.67 -19.23
CA SER A 46 -12.35 6.42 -20.64
C SER A 46 -11.62 7.32 -21.64
N SER A 47 -11.20 8.49 -21.17
CA SER A 47 -10.41 9.44 -21.96
C SER A 47 -8.93 9.08 -22.09
N TYR A 48 -8.46 8.09 -21.34
CA TYR A 48 -7.04 7.73 -21.23
C TYR A 48 -6.82 6.32 -21.78
N LYS A 49 -6.87 6.17 -23.09
CA LYS A 49 -6.80 4.85 -23.78
C LYS A 49 -5.47 4.12 -23.60
N ASP A 50 -4.40 4.84 -23.32
CA ASP A 50 -3.04 4.30 -23.23
C ASP A 50 -2.58 4.03 -21.78
N ILE A 51 -3.44 4.28 -20.79
CA ILE A 51 -3.11 3.99 -19.40
C ILE A 51 -3.36 2.51 -19.13
N LEU A 52 -2.32 1.85 -18.67
CA LEU A 52 -2.39 0.47 -18.19
C LEU A 52 -2.40 0.47 -16.66
N PHE A 53 -3.22 -0.41 -16.12
CA PHE A 53 -3.40 -0.54 -14.69
C PHE A 53 -2.85 -1.88 -14.21
N ASN A 54 -2.39 -1.93 -12.97
CA ASN A 54 -2.11 -3.17 -12.28
C ASN A 54 -3.19 -3.39 -11.22
N LEU A 55 -3.74 -4.60 -11.19
CA LEU A 55 -4.75 -5.01 -10.20
C LEU A 55 -4.12 -5.92 -9.17
N TYR A 56 -4.23 -5.56 -7.91
CA TYR A 56 -3.73 -6.33 -6.78
C TYR A 56 -4.87 -6.89 -5.94
N THR A 57 -4.68 -8.07 -5.40
CA THR A 57 -5.53 -8.67 -4.37
C THR A 57 -4.71 -9.60 -3.50
N ILE A 58 -5.35 -10.13 -2.46
CA ILE A 58 -4.79 -11.22 -1.64
C ILE A 58 -5.42 -12.54 -2.09
N ASP A 59 -4.60 -13.48 -2.49
CA ASP A 59 -5.05 -14.84 -2.77
C ASP A 59 -5.60 -15.47 -1.48
N PRO A 60 -6.86 -15.89 -1.45
CA PRO A 60 -7.47 -16.43 -0.25
C PRO A 60 -6.84 -17.76 0.20
N ALA A 61 -6.24 -18.51 -0.70
CA ALA A 61 -5.63 -19.80 -0.41
C ALA A 61 -4.24 -19.67 0.17
N THR A 62 -3.36 -18.93 -0.51
CA THR A 62 -1.95 -18.76 -0.12
C THR A 62 -1.73 -17.60 0.85
N LYS A 63 -2.70 -16.69 0.94
CA LYS A 63 -2.56 -15.40 1.64
C LYS A 63 -1.46 -14.50 1.07
N ASN A 64 -0.94 -14.82 -0.08
CA ASN A 64 0.03 -13.99 -0.78
C ASN A 64 -0.67 -12.86 -1.55
N ARG A 65 0.01 -11.76 -1.70
CA ARG A 65 -0.42 -10.70 -2.59
C ARG A 65 -0.11 -11.11 -4.01
N VAL A 66 -1.07 -10.95 -4.90
CA VAL A 66 -0.96 -11.29 -6.32
C VAL A 66 -1.31 -10.08 -7.17
N VAL A 67 -0.73 -9.99 -8.34
CA VAL A 67 -0.92 -8.90 -9.29
C VAL A 67 -1.23 -9.42 -10.68
N TRP A 68 -2.23 -8.82 -11.33
CA TRP A 68 -2.43 -8.85 -12.78
C TRP A 68 -1.98 -7.53 -13.35
N LYS A 69 -1.01 -7.56 -14.24
CA LYS A 69 -0.41 -6.37 -14.83
C LYS A 69 -1.06 -6.02 -16.15
N ASN A 70 -0.99 -4.73 -16.50
CA ASN A 70 -1.40 -4.20 -17.80
C ASN A 70 -2.87 -4.50 -18.12
N ILE A 71 -3.74 -4.35 -17.15
CA ILE A 71 -5.19 -4.51 -17.35
C ILE A 71 -5.81 -3.22 -17.87
N ASN A 72 -6.91 -3.37 -18.61
CA ASN A 72 -7.76 -2.25 -19.03
C ASN A 72 -8.93 -2.07 -18.06
N ILE A 73 -9.24 -0.82 -17.76
CA ILE A 73 -10.38 -0.44 -16.93
C ILE A 73 -11.30 0.47 -17.76
N GLU A 74 -12.58 0.11 -17.79
CA GLU A 74 -13.62 0.87 -18.47
C GLU A 74 -14.52 1.55 -17.42
N THR A 75 -14.70 2.87 -17.50
CA THR A 75 -15.68 3.56 -16.67
C THR A 75 -17.06 3.38 -17.28
N ILE A 76 -18.00 2.84 -16.49
CA ILE A 76 -19.38 2.65 -16.90
C ILE A 76 -20.32 3.35 -15.93
N THR A 77 -21.42 3.87 -16.45
CA THR A 77 -22.45 4.56 -15.65
C THR A 77 -23.78 3.82 -15.78
N TYR A 78 -24.31 3.36 -14.65
CA TYR A 78 -25.67 2.89 -14.57
C TYR A 78 -26.59 4.04 -14.20
N LYS A 79 -27.59 4.27 -15.03
CA LYS A 79 -28.67 5.22 -14.75
C LYS A 79 -29.91 4.46 -14.30
N SER A 80 -30.39 4.74 -13.11
CA SER A 80 -31.68 4.31 -12.61
C SER A 80 -32.52 5.55 -12.30
N THR A 81 -33.84 5.42 -12.17
CA THR A 81 -34.76 6.53 -11.88
C THR A 81 -34.27 7.33 -10.67
N GLY A 82 -33.73 8.52 -10.95
CA GLY A 82 -33.23 9.46 -9.94
C GLY A 82 -31.79 9.32 -9.49
N PHE A 83 -31.05 8.27 -9.90
CA PHE A 83 -29.67 8.08 -9.49
C PHE A 83 -28.77 7.62 -10.65
N ALA A 84 -27.60 8.23 -10.74
CA ALA A 84 -26.52 7.74 -11.59
C ALA A 84 -25.38 7.21 -10.71
N SER A 85 -24.98 5.96 -10.93
CA SER A 85 -23.85 5.36 -10.23
C SER A 85 -22.81 4.95 -11.25
N ALA A 86 -21.59 5.43 -11.09
CA ALA A 86 -20.47 5.02 -11.91
C ALA A 86 -19.73 3.87 -11.24
N TYR A 87 -19.14 2.99 -12.05
CA TYR A 87 -18.31 1.87 -11.63
C TYR A 87 -17.17 1.68 -12.62
N TYR A 88 -16.12 1.03 -12.19
CA TYR A 88 -15.12 0.55 -13.12
C TYR A 88 -15.39 -0.93 -13.45
N LYS A 89 -15.34 -1.23 -14.74
CA LYS A 89 -15.53 -2.56 -15.29
C LYS A 89 -14.19 -3.13 -15.71
N ILE A 90 -13.91 -4.36 -15.27
CA ILE A 90 -12.72 -5.12 -15.62
C ILE A 90 -13.18 -6.45 -16.22
N SER A 91 -12.66 -6.80 -17.40
CA SER A 91 -12.94 -8.09 -18.03
C SER A 91 -12.37 -9.24 -17.20
N THR A 92 -13.15 -10.31 -17.02
CA THR A 92 -12.66 -11.52 -16.33
C THR A 92 -11.63 -12.31 -17.15
N ASN A 93 -11.45 -12.02 -18.42
CA ASN A 93 -10.38 -12.62 -19.23
C ASN A 93 -8.98 -12.29 -18.68
N VAL A 94 -8.84 -11.18 -17.96
CA VAL A 94 -7.61 -10.82 -17.25
C VAL A 94 -7.20 -11.93 -16.28
N PHE A 95 -8.16 -12.56 -15.61
CA PHE A 95 -7.91 -13.59 -14.61
C PHE A 95 -7.61 -14.97 -15.19
N ALA A 96 -7.72 -15.14 -16.52
CA ALA A 96 -7.25 -16.33 -17.21
C ALA A 96 -5.71 -16.40 -17.28
N SER A 97 -5.04 -15.27 -17.17
CA SER A 97 -3.59 -15.22 -17.01
C SER A 97 -3.19 -15.56 -15.57
N ILE A 98 -2.04 -16.20 -15.41
CA ILE A 98 -1.51 -16.50 -14.08
C ILE A 98 -1.10 -15.16 -13.42
N ALA A 99 -1.69 -14.88 -12.26
CA ALA A 99 -1.25 -13.76 -11.45
C ALA A 99 0.18 -13.98 -10.97
N SER A 100 0.98 -12.95 -10.99
CA SER A 100 2.32 -12.98 -10.40
C SER A 100 2.22 -12.73 -8.90
N GLU A 101 2.91 -13.51 -8.10
CA GLU A 101 3.08 -13.18 -6.70
C GLU A 101 3.93 -11.91 -6.57
N CYS A 102 3.58 -11.07 -5.61
CA CYS A 102 4.31 -9.87 -5.31
C CYS A 102 4.37 -9.66 -3.79
N ASP A 103 5.16 -8.70 -3.34
CA ASP A 103 5.22 -8.37 -1.92
C ASP A 103 3.80 -8.00 -1.43
N ARG A 104 3.42 -8.56 -0.26
CA ARG A 104 2.14 -8.29 0.40
C ARG A 104 1.95 -6.82 0.80
N ARG A 105 3.05 -6.10 0.89
CA ARG A 105 3.09 -4.72 1.36
C ARG A 105 2.73 -3.78 0.22
N PHE A 106 1.82 -2.84 0.51
CA PHE A 106 1.50 -1.74 -0.39
C PHE A 106 2.72 -0.87 -0.70
N ASN A 107 3.58 -0.71 0.29
CA ASN A 107 4.73 0.17 0.21
C ASN A 107 6.00 -0.67 0.18
N GLN A 108 6.82 -0.39 -0.81
CA GLN A 108 8.15 -0.99 -0.90
C GLN A 108 8.94 -0.68 0.38
N ARG A 109 9.61 -1.68 0.90
CA ARG A 109 10.54 -1.51 2.01
C ARG A 109 11.96 -1.59 1.49
N ILE A 110 12.76 -0.66 1.95
CA ILE A 110 14.19 -0.61 1.66
C ILE A 110 14.90 -1.20 2.86
N SER A 111 15.64 -2.28 2.64
CA SER A 111 16.48 -2.87 3.68
C SER A 111 17.64 -1.95 4.00
N THR A 112 17.93 -1.82 5.29
CA THR A 112 19.03 -1.00 5.81
C THR A 112 19.61 -1.67 7.04
N MET A 113 20.79 -1.20 7.49
CA MET A 113 21.43 -1.65 8.71
C MET A 113 21.92 -0.45 9.52
N ALA A 114 21.19 0.66 9.45
CA ALA A 114 21.55 1.88 10.15
C ALA A 114 21.42 1.71 11.67
N LEU A 115 22.39 2.23 12.40
CA LEU A 115 22.36 2.26 13.86
C LEU A 115 21.59 3.48 14.33
N GLY A 116 20.80 3.31 15.38
CA GLY A 116 19.98 4.37 15.94
C GLY A 116 19.64 4.14 17.40
N HIS A 117 18.78 5.00 17.91
CA HIS A 117 18.31 4.96 19.28
C HIS A 117 16.81 5.21 19.35
N ILE A 118 16.15 4.57 20.29
CA ILE A 118 14.79 4.91 20.66
C ILE A 118 14.80 5.66 21.98
N SER A 119 14.09 6.77 22.02
CA SER A 119 13.84 7.56 23.23
C SER A 119 12.33 7.80 23.41
N SER A 120 11.95 8.21 24.57
CA SER A 120 10.56 8.54 24.92
C SER A 120 10.53 9.71 25.89
N ASP A 121 9.47 10.50 25.85
CA ASP A 121 9.27 11.63 26.78
C ASP A 121 9.20 11.19 28.26
N THR A 122 8.98 9.89 28.50
CA THR A 122 8.77 9.34 29.86
C THR A 122 9.98 8.62 30.43
N THR A 123 11.01 8.37 29.62
CA THR A 123 12.23 7.67 30.04
C THR A 123 13.46 8.39 29.54
N GLU A 124 14.45 8.60 30.41
CA GLU A 124 15.76 9.14 30.04
C GLU A 124 16.63 8.14 29.27
N ALA A 125 16.17 6.91 29.09
CA ALA A 125 16.97 5.85 28.48
C ALA A 125 16.90 5.91 26.94
N ASP A 126 18.04 6.18 26.33
CA ASP A 126 18.25 5.94 24.91
C ASP A 126 18.53 4.46 24.67
N ILE A 127 17.57 3.77 24.05
CA ILE A 127 17.67 2.34 23.76
C ILE A 127 18.31 2.17 22.38
N PRO A 128 19.49 1.52 22.28
CA PRO A 128 20.14 1.29 21.01
C PRO A 128 19.32 0.31 20.14
N VAL A 129 19.20 0.62 18.87
CA VAL A 129 18.48 -0.18 17.88
C VAL A 129 19.26 -0.28 16.57
N THR A 130 19.02 -1.36 15.84
CA THR A 130 19.46 -1.49 14.45
C THR A 130 18.23 -1.46 13.55
N LEU A 131 18.17 -0.49 12.66
CA LEU A 131 17.11 -0.38 11.67
C LEU A 131 17.26 -1.50 10.64
N ILE A 132 16.19 -2.26 10.41
CA ILE A 132 16.18 -3.40 9.49
C ILE A 132 15.65 -2.99 8.12
N ASP A 133 14.51 -2.31 8.11
CA ASP A 133 13.90 -1.79 6.89
C ASP A 133 13.09 -0.52 7.15
N VAL A 134 12.89 0.26 6.11
CA VAL A 134 12.11 1.50 6.13
C VAL A 134 11.21 1.58 4.90
N SER A 135 10.02 2.17 5.09
CA SER A 135 9.07 2.54 4.03
C SER A 135 8.46 3.90 4.34
N ASP A 136 7.64 4.42 3.45
CA ASP A 136 6.90 5.67 3.66
C ASP A 136 5.82 5.59 4.77
N LYS A 137 5.46 4.40 5.22
CA LYS A 137 4.43 4.16 6.27
C LYS A 137 4.99 3.62 7.59
N GLY A 138 6.26 3.31 7.64
CA GLY A 138 6.86 2.79 8.85
C GLY A 138 8.21 2.13 8.64
N LEU A 139 8.78 1.71 9.72
CA LEU A 139 10.08 1.08 9.77
C LEU A 139 10.06 -0.16 10.67
N SER A 140 11.03 -1.03 10.52
CA SER A 140 11.29 -2.11 11.45
C SER A 140 12.74 -2.03 11.97
N PHE A 141 12.91 -2.41 13.22
CA PHE A 141 14.22 -2.41 13.87
C PHE A 141 14.34 -3.61 14.80
N SER A 142 15.57 -3.93 15.18
CA SER A 142 15.88 -4.88 16.23
C SER A 142 16.60 -4.18 17.39
N THR A 143 16.39 -4.71 18.59
CA THR A 143 17.11 -4.31 19.82
C THR A 143 17.30 -5.51 20.71
N SER A 144 18.34 -5.49 21.52
CA SER A 144 18.55 -6.47 22.60
C SER A 144 17.81 -6.12 23.90
N ASN A 145 17.23 -4.95 23.98
CA ASN A 145 16.52 -4.47 25.16
C ASN A 145 15.02 -4.79 25.05
N GLU A 146 14.40 -5.13 26.17
CA GLU A 146 12.97 -5.29 26.24
C GLU A 146 12.30 -3.93 26.08
N LEU A 147 11.40 -3.81 25.09
CA LEU A 147 10.65 -2.60 24.83
C LEU A 147 9.31 -2.68 25.56
N LEU A 148 9.04 -1.72 26.41
CA LEU A 148 7.74 -1.57 27.03
C LEU A 148 6.79 -0.89 26.05
N TYR A 149 5.68 -1.55 25.72
CA TYR A 149 4.67 -1.10 24.75
C TYR A 149 3.94 0.19 25.11
N ASN A 150 4.15 0.73 26.30
CA ASN A 150 3.37 1.85 26.83
C ASN A 150 4.02 3.21 26.66
N TYR A 151 4.96 3.35 25.74
CA TYR A 151 5.54 4.66 25.46
C TYR A 151 4.59 5.51 24.60
N ASN A 152 3.84 6.39 25.26
CA ASN A 152 3.26 7.54 24.58
C ASN A 152 4.40 8.44 24.15
N ASN A 153 4.46 8.86 22.88
CA ASN A 153 5.53 9.68 22.33
C ASN A 153 6.91 8.98 22.29
N THR A 154 6.99 7.96 21.47
CA THR A 154 8.26 7.29 21.15
C THR A 154 8.92 7.99 19.96
N TYR A 155 10.21 8.24 20.06
CA TYR A 155 11.01 8.81 18.99
C TYR A 155 12.09 7.83 18.59
N ILE A 156 12.36 7.72 17.29
CA ILE A 156 13.49 6.99 16.78
C ILE A 156 14.42 7.94 16.04
N THR A 157 15.69 7.87 16.38
CA THR A 157 16.76 8.65 15.74
C THR A 157 17.75 7.69 15.12
N PHE A 158 18.12 7.90 13.88
CA PHE A 158 19.18 7.13 13.24
C PHE A 158 19.98 8.01 12.26
N SER A 159 21.20 7.59 12.01
CA SER A 159 22.11 8.26 11.07
C SER A 159 22.51 7.29 9.98
N ASP A 160 22.58 7.76 8.77
CA ASP A 160 23.03 7.01 7.61
C ASP A 160 23.96 7.87 6.75
N GLN A 161 24.77 7.25 5.92
CA GLN A 161 25.68 7.94 5.00
C GLN A 161 25.36 7.53 3.57
N ALA A 162 25.17 8.52 2.70
CA ALA A 162 25.05 8.31 1.27
C ALA A 162 25.86 9.35 0.51
N ASN A 163 26.65 8.91 -0.47
CA ASN A 163 27.49 9.78 -1.31
C ASN A 163 28.41 10.71 -0.52
N GLY A 164 28.98 10.25 0.58
CA GLY A 164 29.87 11.01 1.45
C GLY A 164 29.19 12.07 2.31
N LYS A 165 27.85 12.10 2.33
CA LYS A 165 27.06 12.98 3.20
C LYS A 165 26.39 12.16 4.29
N GLN A 166 26.42 12.69 5.51
CA GLN A 166 25.71 12.13 6.65
C GLN A 166 24.28 12.69 6.68
N PHE A 167 23.32 11.83 6.88
CA PHE A 167 21.91 12.15 7.08
C PHE A 167 21.48 11.71 8.46
N ASN A 168 20.82 12.61 9.18
CA ASN A 168 20.26 12.32 10.49
C ASN A 168 18.74 12.39 10.39
N PHE A 169 18.08 11.34 10.88
CA PHE A 169 16.64 11.20 10.84
C PHE A 169 16.11 11.13 12.26
N HIS A 170 15.02 11.83 12.50
CA HIS A 170 14.32 11.84 13.78
C HIS A 170 12.81 11.75 13.52
N PHE A 171 12.19 10.66 13.96
CA PHE A 171 10.76 10.40 13.71
C PHE A 171 10.03 10.12 15.01
N LYS A 172 8.85 10.70 15.14
CA LYS A 172 7.86 10.25 16.11
C LYS A 172 7.19 8.99 15.58
N CYS A 173 7.13 7.96 16.39
CA CYS A 173 6.59 6.66 15.98
C CYS A 173 5.72 6.04 17.08
N PHE A 174 4.96 5.01 16.68
CA PHE A 174 4.24 4.12 17.58
C PHE A 174 4.69 2.69 17.33
N ILE A 175 5.02 1.96 18.39
CA ILE A 175 5.36 0.54 18.29
C ILE A 175 4.06 -0.23 18.11
N ILE A 176 3.85 -0.81 16.92
CA ILE A 176 2.62 -1.53 16.57
C ILE A 176 2.70 -2.98 17.04
N ARG A 177 3.89 -3.58 16.97
CA ARG A 177 4.14 -4.96 17.39
C ARG A 177 5.63 -5.19 17.68
N SER A 178 5.91 -6.13 18.58
CA SER A 178 7.24 -6.73 18.70
C SER A 178 7.16 -8.24 18.54
N GLN A 179 8.28 -8.86 18.23
CA GLN A 179 8.47 -10.31 18.23
C GLN A 179 9.74 -10.59 19.02
N LEU A 180 9.66 -11.51 19.96
CA LEU A 180 10.80 -12.05 20.69
C LEU A 180 11.48 -13.14 19.87
#